data_127a858d66a0f95ad5405f393c6bcd3d
#
_entry.id   127a858d66a0f95ad5405f393c6bcd3d
#
_cell.length_a   1.000
_cell.length_b   1.000
_cell.length_c   1.000
_cell.angle_alpha   90.00
_cell.angle_beta   90.00
_cell.angle_gamma   90.00
#
_symmetry.space_group_name_H-M   'P 1'
#
loop_
_entity.id
_entity.type
_entity.pdbx_description
1 polymer ?
#
loop_
_entity_poly.entity_id
_entity_poly.type
_entity_poly.pdbx_seq_one_letter_code
_entity_poly.pdbx_strand_id
1 'polypeptide(L)'
;MDIGNLPYDRHLTERAQALRREMTPQERKLWYQFLRQYPVKVYRQRVIDHFIADFYCAKAKLVIELDGSQHYTEQGKAYDEERSQILNLYDLEVLRFTNLELDQQFDAVCEVIDREVKARM
;
A
#
# COMPACT_ATOMS: atom_id res chain seq x y z
N MET A 1 7.86 -11.49 -17.91
CA MET A 1 7.51 -11.84 -16.54
C MET A 1 6.49 -10.85 -15.97
N ASP A 2 5.46 -11.36 -15.42
CA ASP A 2 4.41 -10.51 -14.85
C ASP A 2 4.89 -9.94 -13.51
N ILE A 3 5.11 -8.63 -13.48
CA ILE A 3 5.59 -7.97 -12.27
C ILE A 3 4.51 -7.86 -11.18
N GLY A 4 3.25 -8.19 -11.53
CA GLY A 4 2.17 -8.26 -10.54
C GLY A 4 2.14 -9.56 -9.78
N ASN A 5 2.95 -10.56 -10.17
CA ASN A 5 2.94 -11.88 -9.56
C ASN A 5 4.09 -12.10 -8.59
N LEU A 6 4.18 -11.26 -7.57
CA LEU A 6 5.12 -11.49 -6.48
C LEU A 6 4.66 -12.67 -5.64
N PRO A 7 5.59 -13.40 -5.01
CA PRO A 7 5.21 -14.45 -4.08
C PRO A 7 4.29 -13.91 -2.98
N TYR A 8 3.36 -14.73 -2.53
CA TYR A 8 2.46 -14.32 -1.45
C TYR A 8 2.09 -15.50 -0.58
N ASP A 9 1.83 -15.19 0.68
CA ASP A 9 1.40 -16.17 1.67
C ASP A 9 -0.11 -16.41 1.50
N ARG A 10 -0.48 -17.62 1.11
CA ARG A 10 -1.89 -17.97 0.89
C ARG A 10 -2.73 -17.85 2.15
N HIS A 11 -2.11 -17.97 3.32
CA HIS A 11 -2.83 -17.83 4.59
C HIS A 11 -3.33 -16.41 4.82
N LEU A 12 -2.76 -15.43 4.12
CA LEU A 12 -3.19 -14.05 4.22
C LEU A 12 -4.31 -13.67 3.24
N THR A 13 -4.67 -14.57 2.32
CA THR A 13 -5.66 -14.27 1.29
C THR A 13 -7.02 -13.91 1.87
N GLU A 14 -7.51 -14.70 2.84
CA GLU A 14 -8.79 -14.42 3.49
C GLU A 14 -8.76 -13.11 4.25
N ARG A 15 -7.65 -12.82 4.94
CA ARG A 15 -7.51 -11.58 5.66
C ARG A 15 -7.50 -10.38 4.71
N ALA A 16 -6.82 -10.49 3.58
CA ALA A 16 -6.81 -9.43 2.57
C ALA A 16 -8.22 -9.18 2.02
N GLN A 17 -8.98 -10.25 1.78
CA GLN A 17 -10.36 -10.13 1.33
C GLN A 17 -11.24 -9.43 2.37
N ALA A 18 -11.06 -9.78 3.65
CA ALA A 18 -11.79 -9.14 4.73
C ALA A 18 -11.44 -7.65 4.83
N LEU A 19 -10.17 -7.32 4.70
CA LEU A 19 -9.72 -5.93 4.76
C LEU A 19 -10.27 -5.11 3.59
N ARG A 20 -10.41 -5.72 2.41
CA ARG A 20 -11.02 -5.02 1.27
C ARG A 20 -12.50 -4.69 1.52
N ARG A 21 -13.21 -5.59 2.20
CA ARG A 21 -14.60 -5.35 2.56
C ARG A 21 -14.75 -4.33 3.68
N GLU A 22 -13.75 -4.22 4.53
CA GLU A 22 -13.79 -3.39 5.74
C GLU A 22 -12.75 -2.27 5.70
N MET A 23 -12.58 -1.66 4.55
CA MET A 23 -11.63 -0.56 4.43
C MET A 23 -12.01 0.60 5.35
N THR A 24 -10.97 1.27 5.88
CA THR A 24 -11.18 2.48 6.68
C THR A 24 -11.75 3.60 5.80
N PRO A 25 -12.34 4.64 6.40
CA PRO A 25 -12.83 5.78 5.60
C PRO A 25 -11.74 6.41 4.73
N GLN A 26 -10.50 6.50 5.25
CA GLN A 26 -9.39 7.08 4.50
C GLN A 26 -8.99 6.20 3.32
N GLU A 27 -8.94 4.88 3.53
CA GLU A 27 -8.65 3.94 2.46
C GLU A 27 -9.72 4.00 1.37
N ARG A 28 -10.99 4.08 1.78
CA ARG A 28 -12.11 4.21 0.83
C ARG A 28 -12.00 5.47 0.00
N LYS A 29 -11.69 6.59 0.66
CA LYS A 29 -11.57 7.86 -0.02
C LYS A 29 -10.49 7.81 -1.10
N LEU A 30 -9.29 7.34 -0.73
CA LEU A 30 -8.18 7.25 -1.67
C LEU A 30 -8.48 6.28 -2.80
N TRP A 31 -9.09 5.15 -2.50
CA TRP A 31 -9.42 4.14 -3.50
C TRP A 31 -10.48 4.63 -4.47
N TYR A 32 -11.65 5.03 -3.98
CA TYR A 32 -12.78 5.36 -4.84
C TYR A 32 -12.64 6.70 -5.54
N GLN A 33 -11.96 7.67 -4.93
CA GLN A 33 -11.83 9.00 -5.53
C GLN A 33 -10.58 9.16 -6.39
N PHE A 34 -9.61 8.26 -6.26
CA PHE A 34 -8.37 8.42 -7.01
C PHE A 34 -7.82 7.11 -7.59
N LEU A 35 -7.45 6.15 -6.75
CA LEU A 35 -6.67 5.00 -7.20
C LEU A 35 -7.44 4.04 -8.11
N ARG A 36 -8.72 3.84 -7.86
CA ARG A 36 -9.56 2.92 -8.64
C ARG A 36 -9.57 3.29 -10.12
N GLN A 37 -9.58 4.57 -10.42
CA GLN A 37 -9.66 5.08 -11.78
C GLN A 37 -8.33 5.64 -12.30
N TYR A 38 -7.25 5.42 -11.55
CA TYR A 38 -5.93 5.88 -11.96
C TYR A 38 -5.49 5.13 -13.22
N PRO A 39 -4.82 5.80 -14.20
CA PRO A 39 -4.47 5.16 -15.47
C PRO A 39 -3.55 3.95 -15.34
N VAL A 40 -2.71 3.90 -14.30
CA VAL A 40 -1.83 2.77 -14.05
C VAL A 40 -2.49 1.89 -12.98
N LYS A 41 -2.55 0.59 -13.22
CA LYS A 41 -3.24 -0.33 -12.33
C LYS A 41 -2.68 -0.30 -10.91
N VAL A 42 -3.57 -0.12 -9.93
CA VAL A 42 -3.25 -0.21 -8.51
C VAL A 42 -4.15 -1.28 -7.90
N TYR A 43 -3.57 -2.12 -7.06
CA TYR A 43 -4.28 -3.14 -6.31
C TYR A 43 -4.47 -2.67 -4.87
N ARG A 44 -5.63 -2.96 -4.30
CA ARG A 44 -5.89 -2.66 -2.88
C ARG A 44 -5.75 -3.90 -2.04
N GLN A 45 -5.24 -3.75 -0.82
CA GLN A 45 -5.09 -4.85 0.14
C GLN A 45 -4.47 -6.06 -0.54
N ARG A 46 -3.27 -5.87 -1.07
CA ARG A 46 -2.56 -6.89 -1.83
C ARG A 46 -1.57 -7.63 -0.94
N VAL A 47 -1.66 -8.96 -0.94
CA VAL A 47 -0.67 -9.77 -0.24
C VAL A 47 0.62 -9.78 -1.04
N ILE A 48 1.71 -9.39 -0.39
CA ILE A 48 3.06 -9.45 -0.95
C ILE A 48 3.91 -10.23 0.04
N ASP A 49 4.37 -11.40 -0.35
CA ASP A 49 5.11 -12.32 0.52
C ASP A 49 4.32 -12.55 1.82
N HIS A 50 4.80 -12.10 2.96
CA HIS A 50 4.15 -12.34 4.26
C HIS A 50 3.48 -11.11 4.84
N PHE A 51 3.21 -10.08 4.02
CA PHE A 51 2.47 -8.93 4.51
C PHE A 51 1.40 -8.48 3.51
N ILE A 52 0.48 -7.63 3.99
CA ILE A 52 -0.58 -7.08 3.16
C ILE A 52 -0.31 -5.59 2.97
N ALA A 53 -0.08 -5.17 1.72
CA ALA A 53 0.07 -3.76 1.38
C ALA A 53 -1.31 -3.12 1.27
N ASP A 54 -1.47 -1.91 1.78
CA ASP A 54 -2.73 -1.19 1.64
C ASP A 54 -3.06 -0.99 0.17
N PHE A 55 -2.10 -0.49 -0.60
CA PHE A 55 -2.21 -0.35 -2.06
C PHE A 55 -0.89 -0.69 -2.70
N TYR A 56 -0.92 -1.28 -3.88
CA TYR A 56 0.28 -1.68 -4.59
C TYR A 56 0.15 -1.38 -6.08
N CYS A 57 1.13 -0.65 -6.61
CA CYS A 57 1.27 -0.40 -8.04
C CYS A 57 2.45 -1.21 -8.57
N ALA A 58 2.15 -2.31 -9.25
CA ALA A 58 3.17 -3.25 -9.70
C ALA A 58 4.12 -2.64 -10.73
N LYS A 59 3.60 -1.85 -11.66
CA LYS A 59 4.43 -1.24 -12.72
C LYS A 59 5.47 -0.28 -12.16
N ALA A 60 5.12 0.45 -11.11
CA ALA A 60 6.04 1.39 -10.47
C ALA A 60 6.81 0.76 -9.33
N LYS A 61 6.52 -0.48 -8.97
CA LYS A 61 7.08 -1.15 -7.79
C LYS A 61 6.90 -0.29 -6.55
N LEU A 62 5.70 0.21 -6.37
CA LEU A 62 5.38 1.19 -5.35
C LEU A 62 4.28 0.68 -4.45
N VAL A 63 4.55 0.68 -3.14
CA VAL A 63 3.56 0.38 -2.11
C VAL A 63 3.11 1.69 -1.50
N ILE A 64 1.80 1.86 -1.30
CA ILE A 64 1.24 3.04 -0.67
C ILE A 64 0.56 2.60 0.63
N GLU A 65 0.94 3.22 1.74
CA GLU A 65 0.45 2.87 3.06
C GLU A 65 -0.18 4.07 3.74
N LEU A 66 -1.33 3.84 4.38
CA LEU A 66 -1.98 4.85 5.20
C LEU A 66 -1.79 4.47 6.66
N ASP A 67 -1.06 5.30 7.39
CA ASP A 67 -0.80 5.03 8.79
C ASP A 67 -1.89 5.64 9.66
N GLY A 68 -2.59 4.80 10.39
CA GLY A 68 -3.47 5.23 11.45
C GLY A 68 -2.61 5.74 12.58
N SER A 69 -2.63 5.12 13.69
CA SER A 69 -1.80 5.54 14.78
C SER A 69 -1.05 4.35 15.31
N GLN A 70 -0.03 4.06 15.38
CA GLN A 70 0.51 3.44 15.95
C GLN A 70 1.22 2.39 16.17
N HIS A 71 2.15 2.05 15.90
CA HIS A 71 2.96 0.87 15.95
C HIS A 71 4.23 1.08 16.79
N TYR A 72 4.06 1.58 17.99
CA TYR A 72 5.20 1.86 18.86
C TYR A 72 5.47 0.72 19.84
N THR A 73 4.85 -0.46 19.63
CA THR A 73 5.12 -1.65 20.41
C THR A 73 6.31 -2.41 19.82
N GLU A 74 6.96 -3.26 20.63
CA GLU A 74 8.05 -4.09 20.14
C GLU A 74 7.59 -5.03 19.03
N GLN A 75 6.37 -5.54 19.13
CA GLN A 75 5.80 -6.39 18.09
C GLN A 75 5.62 -5.62 16.78
N GLY A 76 5.20 -4.37 16.86
CA GLY A 76 5.08 -3.52 15.70
C GLY A 76 6.41 -3.23 15.03
N LYS A 77 7.45 -3.01 15.85
CA LYS A 77 8.80 -2.78 15.33
C LYS A 77 9.35 -4.00 14.61
N ALA A 78 9.17 -5.20 15.21
CA ALA A 78 9.62 -6.44 14.59
C ALA A 78 8.92 -6.67 13.24
N TYR A 79 7.63 -6.41 13.20
CA TYR A 79 6.84 -6.52 11.97
C TYR A 79 7.35 -5.54 10.90
N ASP A 80 7.65 -4.31 11.30
CA ASP A 80 8.15 -3.29 10.37
C ASP A 80 9.53 -3.66 9.82
N GLU A 81 10.40 -4.24 10.63
CA GLU A 81 11.71 -4.71 10.18
C GLU A 81 11.59 -5.83 9.16
N GLU A 82 10.74 -6.82 9.46
CA GLU A 82 10.50 -7.93 8.55
C GLU A 82 9.94 -7.43 7.23
N ARG A 83 8.98 -6.51 7.28
CA ARG A 83 8.39 -5.91 6.11
C ARG A 83 9.43 -5.14 5.29
N SER A 84 10.32 -4.40 5.95
CA SER A 84 11.38 -3.67 5.27
C SER A 84 12.33 -4.59 4.53
N GLN A 85 12.66 -5.75 5.11
CA GLN A 85 13.49 -6.75 4.44
C GLN A 85 12.80 -7.28 3.18
N ILE A 86 11.50 -7.57 3.26
CA ILE A 86 10.73 -8.03 2.11
C ILE A 86 10.70 -6.97 1.01
N LEU A 87 10.47 -5.71 1.38
CA LEU A 87 10.43 -4.61 0.43
C LEU A 87 11.76 -4.47 -0.30
N ASN A 88 12.87 -4.57 0.43
CA ASN A 88 14.21 -4.51 -0.16
C ASN A 88 14.47 -5.70 -1.09
N LEU A 89 14.02 -6.89 -0.70
CA LEU A 89 14.22 -8.09 -1.49
C LEU A 89 13.59 -7.97 -2.89
N TYR A 90 12.42 -7.33 -2.97
CA TYR A 90 11.69 -7.18 -4.23
C TYR A 90 11.87 -5.81 -4.87
N ASP A 91 12.76 -4.99 -4.32
CA ASP A 91 13.06 -3.65 -4.85
C ASP A 91 11.80 -2.76 -4.88
N LEU A 92 11.03 -2.81 -3.80
CA LEU A 92 9.81 -2.02 -3.68
C LEU A 92 10.05 -0.75 -2.88
N GLU A 93 9.45 0.35 -3.34
CA GLU A 93 9.47 1.62 -2.61
C GLU A 93 8.15 1.80 -1.88
N VAL A 94 8.17 2.48 -0.75
CA VAL A 94 6.96 2.75 0.05
C VAL A 94 6.72 4.23 0.17
N LEU A 95 5.49 4.65 -0.14
CA LEU A 95 4.98 5.98 0.18
C LEU A 95 4.05 5.83 1.38
N ARG A 96 4.29 6.60 2.42
CA ARG A 96 3.45 6.59 3.61
C ARG A 96 2.79 7.93 3.82
N PHE A 97 1.51 7.89 4.11
CA PHE A 97 0.74 9.09 4.46
C PHE A 97 -0.02 8.80 5.74
N THR A 98 -0.18 9.81 6.57
CA THR A 98 -1.02 9.68 7.75
C THR A 98 -2.48 9.84 7.34
N ASN A 99 -3.38 9.29 8.15
CA ASN A 99 -4.81 9.51 7.93
C ASN A 99 -5.15 10.99 7.97
N LEU A 100 -4.47 11.74 8.82
CA LEU A 100 -4.67 13.18 8.93
C LEU A 100 -4.30 13.90 7.63
N GLU A 101 -3.15 13.54 7.04
CA GLU A 101 -2.76 14.12 5.75
C GLU A 101 -3.80 13.83 4.67
N LEU A 102 -4.31 12.61 4.66
CA LEU A 102 -5.34 12.24 3.69
C LEU A 102 -6.61 13.04 3.89
N ASP A 103 -7.02 13.26 5.15
CA ASP A 103 -8.22 14.01 5.45
C ASP A 103 -8.08 15.49 5.14
N GLN A 104 -6.92 16.08 5.39
CA GLN A 104 -6.72 17.52 5.28
C GLN A 104 -6.03 17.96 3.99
N GLN A 105 -5.28 17.07 3.34
CA GLN A 105 -4.48 17.41 2.17
C GLN A 105 -4.62 16.37 1.06
N PHE A 106 -5.86 15.95 0.80
CA PHE A 106 -6.13 14.88 -0.15
C PHE A 106 -5.52 15.14 -1.53
N ASP A 107 -5.70 16.36 -2.06
CA ASP A 107 -5.20 16.68 -3.39
C ASP A 107 -3.66 16.61 -3.44
N ALA A 108 -3.00 17.06 -2.39
CA ALA A 108 -1.55 16.99 -2.30
C ALA A 108 -1.07 15.53 -2.24
N VAL A 109 -1.78 14.68 -1.50
CA VAL A 109 -1.47 13.25 -1.44
C VAL A 109 -1.57 12.63 -2.83
N CYS A 110 -2.63 12.92 -3.56
CA CYS A 110 -2.83 12.40 -4.91
C CYS A 110 -1.73 12.88 -5.86
N GLU A 111 -1.31 14.13 -5.75
CA GLU A 111 -0.22 14.68 -6.57
C GLU A 111 1.11 13.97 -6.30
N VAL A 112 1.40 13.71 -5.03
CA VAL A 112 2.63 13.00 -4.66
C VAL A 112 2.62 11.58 -5.23
N ILE A 113 1.49 10.88 -5.12
CA ILE A 113 1.36 9.54 -5.68
C ILE A 113 1.59 9.55 -7.19
N ASP A 114 0.91 10.46 -7.89
CA ASP A 114 1.04 10.56 -9.36
C ASP A 114 2.47 10.86 -9.78
N ARG A 115 3.12 11.79 -9.11
CA ARG A 115 4.51 12.15 -9.38
C ARG A 115 5.45 10.98 -9.17
N GLU A 116 5.26 10.25 -8.06
CA GLU A 116 6.12 9.12 -7.74
C GLU A 116 5.93 7.97 -8.72
N VAL A 117 4.70 7.66 -9.10
CA VAL A 117 4.42 6.63 -10.09
C VAL A 117 5.11 6.97 -11.40
N LYS A 118 4.96 8.20 -11.88
CA LYS A 118 5.56 8.64 -13.14
C LYS A 118 7.09 8.60 -13.09
N ALA A 119 7.67 8.97 -11.95
CA ALA A 119 9.12 8.96 -11.80
C ALA A 119 9.68 7.53 -11.83
N ARG A 120 8.88 6.55 -11.43
CA ARG A 120 9.34 5.16 -11.37
C ARG A 120 8.96 4.36 -12.63
N MET A 121 8.30 4.95 -13.55
CA MET A 121 7.98 4.35 -14.86
C MET A 121 8.92 4.87 -15.96
#